data_1962ffc78672ef4cec586be26d6f5ad8
#
_entry.id   1962ffc78672ef4cec586be26d6f5ad8
#
_cell.length_a   1.000
_cell.length_b   1.000
_cell.length_c   1.000
_cell.angle_alpha   90.00
_cell.angle_beta   90.00
_cell.angle_gamma   90.00
#
_symmetry.space_group_name_H-M   'P 1'
#
loop_
_entity.id
_entity.type
_entity.pdbx_description
1 polymer ?
#
loop_
_entity_poly.entity_id
_entity_poly.type
_entity_poly.pdbx_seq_one_letter_code
_entity_poly.pdbx_strand_id
1 'polypeptide(L)'
;MKNTPEGRLIQARYDKLGVVKVGRQAPDFTLPTLDGSTVTLYDVKAPVKILDFWASWCGPCMREMPNVVKLYKECKGKNFEIVGVSLDQKRDAWLNAVEKNKMKWIQVSDLKSWATAPVKLCNVSAVPYTVLVDPDGKVIALDLRGEELIKKIKEVLKK
;
A
#
# COMPACT_ATOMS: atom_id res chain seq x y z
N MET A 1 26.62 -11.47 6.24
CA MET A 1 26.55 -11.66 6.61
C MET A 1 26.40 -11.82 6.41
N LYS A 2 25.84 -11.56 6.20
CA LYS A 2 25.49 -11.68 6.32
C LYS A 2 25.37 -11.93 6.60
N ASN A 3 25.24 -11.99 6.62
CA ASN A 3 24.97 -12.28 7.40
C ASN A 3 25.20 -12.23 7.99
N THR A 4 25.02 -11.96 8.34
CA THR A 4 25.12 -11.80 9.38
C THR A 4 24.85 -11.45 10.07
N PRO A 5 24.63 -11.38 10.74
CA PRO A 5 24.02 -10.86 11.38
C PRO A 5 24.06 -9.84 11.46
N GLU A 6 24.40 -9.62 11.12
CA GLU A 6 24.39 -8.93 10.93
C GLU A 6 24.27 -8.94 9.97
N GLY A 7 24.32 -9.64 9.25
CA GLY A 7 24.09 -9.80 8.44
C GLY A 7 23.21 -10.05 8.07
N ARG A 8 22.76 -10.56 8.46
CA ARG A 8 21.77 -10.67 8.44
C ARG A 8 21.07 -9.97 9.02
N LEU A 9 21.26 -9.95 9.65
CA LEU A 9 20.78 -8.98 10.30
C LEU A 9 20.73 -7.83 9.61
N ILE A 10 21.26 -7.78 8.84
CA ILE A 10 21.19 -6.86 8.05
C ILE A 10 20.41 -6.98 7.08
N GLN A 11 19.98 -7.93 6.77
CA GLN A 11 19.15 -7.97 6.01
C GLN A 11 18.12 -7.74 6.36
N ALA A 12 18.15 -8.05 7.17
CA ALA A 12 17.02 -7.61 7.65
C ALA A 12 17.09 -6.26 8.02
N ARG A 13 17.89 -5.94 8.12
CA ARG A 13 18.00 -4.72 8.26
C ARG A 13 18.28 -4.03 7.18
N TYR A 14 18.66 -4.79 6.38
CA TYR A 14 18.75 -4.44 5.49
C TYR A 14 18.29 -4.32 4.84
N ASP A 15 18.13 -5.11 5.22
CA ASP A 15 17.39 -4.83 4.81
C ASP A 15 16.96 -3.82 5.14
N LYS A 16 17.21 -3.55 6.19
CA LYS A 16 17.03 -2.45 6.51
C LYS A 16 17.44 -1.56 5.67
N LEU A 17 18.07 -1.84 5.51
CA LEU A 17 18.31 -1.33 4.52
C LEU A 17 17.42 -1.73 3.64
N GLY A 18 16.56 -2.62 3.99
CA GLY A 18 15.62 -3.18 3.25
C GLY A 18 14.65 -2.25 2.77
N VAL A 19 15.07 -1.20 2.40
CA VAL A 19 14.32 -0.16 1.85
C VAL A 19 13.64 -0.67 0.60
N VAL A 20 12.37 -0.35 0.45
CA VAL A 20 11.61 -0.66 -0.75
C VAL A 20 12.22 0.09 -1.92
N LYS A 21 12.52 -0.64 -2.98
CA LYS A 21 13.09 -0.07 -4.19
C LYS A 21 12.48 -0.73 -5.41
N VAL A 22 12.37 0.04 -6.49
CA VAL A 22 11.95 -0.52 -7.78
C VAL A 22 12.88 -1.66 -8.15
N GLY A 23 12.31 -2.79 -8.56
CA GLY A 23 13.05 -3.99 -8.93
C GLY A 23 13.24 -4.98 -7.83
N ARG A 24 12.97 -4.60 -6.58
CA ARG A 24 13.11 -5.51 -5.45
C ARG A 24 11.77 -6.08 -5.03
N GLN A 25 11.83 -7.20 -4.31
CA GLN A 25 10.66 -7.85 -3.79
C GLN A 25 9.97 -6.93 -2.77
N ALA A 26 8.64 -6.77 -2.89
CA ALA A 26 7.87 -6.00 -1.92
C ALA A 26 7.83 -6.75 -0.59
N PRO A 27 7.88 -6.05 0.55
CA PRO A 27 7.76 -6.71 1.84
C PRO A 27 6.35 -7.24 2.04
N ASP A 28 6.22 -8.32 2.81
CA ASP A 28 4.91 -8.85 3.17
C ASP A 28 4.51 -8.33 4.56
N PHE A 29 3.21 -8.30 4.81
CA PHE A 29 2.68 -7.91 6.12
C PHE A 29 1.26 -8.42 6.25
N THR A 30 0.77 -8.50 7.49
CA THR A 30 -0.61 -8.89 7.80
C THR A 30 -1.20 -7.84 8.72
N LEU A 31 -2.36 -7.30 8.35
CA LEU A 31 -3.05 -6.28 9.15
C LEU A 31 -4.55 -6.54 9.18
N PRO A 32 -5.24 -6.05 10.23
CA PRO A 32 -6.70 -6.20 10.32
C PRO A 32 -7.45 -5.31 9.35
N THR A 33 -8.62 -5.78 8.96
CA THR A 33 -9.57 -4.99 8.18
C THR A 33 -10.59 -4.35 9.11
N LEU A 34 -11.52 -3.58 8.53
CA LEU A 34 -12.56 -2.91 9.31
C LEU A 34 -13.50 -3.89 10.02
N ASP A 35 -13.69 -5.08 9.48
CA ASP A 35 -14.58 -6.08 10.10
C ASP A 35 -13.86 -7.03 11.05
N GLY A 36 -12.57 -6.78 11.30
CA GLY A 36 -11.80 -7.58 12.25
C GLY A 36 -11.08 -8.77 11.66
N SER A 37 -11.34 -9.11 10.40
CA SER A 37 -10.55 -10.15 9.74
C SER A 37 -9.16 -9.59 9.41
N THR A 38 -8.27 -10.42 8.87
CA THR A 38 -6.92 -9.97 8.53
C THR A 38 -6.66 -10.17 7.05
N VAL A 39 -5.75 -9.33 6.52
CA VAL A 39 -5.28 -9.43 5.15
C VAL A 39 -3.76 -9.49 5.17
N THR A 40 -3.22 -10.50 4.49
CA THR A 40 -1.78 -10.61 4.25
C THR A 40 -1.53 -10.20 2.80
N LEU A 41 -0.59 -9.30 2.57
CA LEU A 41 -0.40 -8.72 1.24
C LEU A 41 -0.23 -9.79 0.17
N TYR A 42 0.64 -10.77 0.41
CA TYR A 42 0.93 -11.78 -0.60
C TYR A 42 -0.22 -12.76 -0.83
N ASP A 43 -1.22 -12.76 0.05
CA ASP A 43 -2.42 -13.58 -0.13
C ASP A 43 -3.51 -12.88 -0.94
N VAL A 44 -3.33 -11.59 -1.22
CA VAL A 44 -4.26 -10.86 -2.09
C VAL A 44 -4.14 -11.43 -3.49
N LYS A 45 -5.26 -11.85 -4.05
CA LYS A 45 -5.23 -12.66 -5.26
C LYS A 45 -5.01 -11.92 -6.56
N ALA A 46 -5.12 -10.60 -6.54
CA ALA A 46 -4.87 -9.84 -7.76
C ALA A 46 -3.38 -9.84 -8.08
N PRO A 47 -3.01 -10.10 -9.34
CA PRO A 47 -1.60 -10.08 -9.71
C PRO A 47 -0.94 -8.71 -9.54
N VAL A 48 -1.63 -7.65 -9.93
CA VAL A 48 -1.08 -6.28 -9.79
C VAL A 48 -1.73 -5.64 -8.58
N LYS A 49 -0.91 -5.09 -7.70
CA LYS A 49 -1.39 -4.50 -6.44
C LYS A 49 -0.81 -3.11 -6.25
N ILE A 50 -1.63 -2.23 -5.69
CA ILE A 50 -1.15 -0.93 -5.21
C ILE A 50 -1.31 -0.91 -3.70
N LEU A 51 -0.22 -0.58 -2.99
CA LEU A 51 -0.30 -0.22 -1.60
C LEU A 51 -0.51 1.29 -1.55
N ASP A 52 -1.59 1.73 -0.94
CA ASP A 52 -1.92 3.14 -0.83
C ASP A 52 -1.89 3.55 0.64
N PHE A 53 -0.84 4.23 1.05
CA PHE A 53 -0.69 4.71 2.42
C PHE A 53 -1.40 6.04 2.55
N TRP A 54 -2.34 6.13 3.49
CA TRP A 54 -3.21 7.31 3.62
C TRP A 54 -3.69 7.45 5.06
N ALA A 55 -4.40 8.54 5.33
CA ALA A 55 -5.05 8.73 6.63
C ALA A 55 -6.22 9.68 6.46
N SER A 56 -7.22 9.54 7.34
CA SER A 56 -8.41 10.40 7.27
C SER A 56 -8.07 11.87 7.57
N TRP A 57 -7.02 12.10 8.37
CA TRP A 57 -6.59 13.44 8.74
C TRP A 57 -5.63 14.06 7.71
N CYS A 58 -5.32 13.35 6.66
CA CYS A 58 -4.35 13.81 5.66
C CYS A 58 -5.09 14.54 4.54
N GLY A 59 -4.98 15.87 4.49
CA GLY A 59 -5.62 16.68 3.47
C GLY A 59 -5.26 16.28 2.05
N PRO A 60 -3.95 16.19 1.72
CA PRO A 60 -3.55 15.77 0.38
C PRO A 60 -4.08 14.38 0.00
N CYS A 61 -4.16 13.46 0.98
CA CYS A 61 -4.74 12.13 0.72
C CYS A 61 -6.20 12.24 0.30
N MET A 62 -6.95 13.08 1.00
CA MET A 62 -8.37 13.25 0.69
C MET A 62 -8.59 13.93 -0.67
N ARG A 63 -7.70 14.86 -1.02
CA ARG A 63 -7.78 15.52 -2.33
C ARG A 63 -7.46 14.54 -3.48
N GLU A 64 -6.60 13.57 -3.21
CA GLU A 64 -6.22 12.56 -4.21
C GLU A 64 -7.31 11.48 -4.36
N MET A 65 -8.17 11.32 -3.38
CA MET A 65 -9.10 10.19 -3.32
C MET A 65 -10.04 10.08 -4.53
N PRO A 66 -10.57 11.18 -5.10
CA PRO A 66 -11.38 11.04 -6.31
C PRO A 66 -10.65 10.36 -7.47
N ASN A 67 -9.34 10.62 -7.62
CA ASN A 67 -8.54 9.98 -8.65
C ASN A 67 -8.41 8.48 -8.39
N VAL A 68 -8.21 8.10 -7.13
CA VAL A 68 -8.06 6.69 -6.76
C VAL A 68 -9.37 5.95 -6.96
N VAL A 69 -10.49 6.57 -6.58
CA VAL A 69 -11.82 5.98 -6.79
C VAL A 69 -12.08 5.77 -8.27
N LYS A 70 -11.74 6.75 -9.09
CA LYS A 70 -11.90 6.65 -10.53
C LYS A 70 -11.05 5.52 -11.09
N LEU A 71 -9.79 5.43 -10.67
CA LEU A 71 -8.88 4.37 -11.09
C LEU A 71 -9.47 3.00 -10.75
N TYR A 72 -9.96 2.85 -9.54
CA TYR A 72 -10.51 1.58 -9.10
C TYR A 72 -11.73 1.18 -9.94
N LYS A 73 -12.62 2.14 -10.21
CA LYS A 73 -13.80 1.85 -11.03
C LYS A 73 -13.42 1.40 -12.44
N GLU A 74 -12.38 2.02 -13.01
CA GLU A 74 -11.98 1.72 -14.38
C GLU A 74 -11.21 0.41 -14.50
N CYS A 75 -10.49 0.02 -13.44
CA CYS A 75 -9.57 -1.10 -13.53
C CYS A 75 -9.96 -2.34 -12.72
N LYS A 76 -10.95 -2.23 -11.83
CA LYS A 76 -11.32 -3.39 -11.02
C LYS A 76 -11.80 -4.51 -11.93
N GLY A 77 -11.48 -5.73 -11.56
CA GLY A 77 -11.81 -6.88 -12.40
C GLY A 77 -10.80 -7.16 -13.49
N LYS A 78 -9.73 -6.36 -13.57
CA LYS A 78 -8.70 -6.54 -14.59
C LYS A 78 -7.38 -7.01 -13.98
N ASN A 79 -7.44 -7.95 -13.05
CA ASN A 79 -6.27 -8.50 -12.37
C ASN A 79 -5.55 -7.46 -11.51
N PHE A 80 -6.32 -6.61 -10.84
CA PHE A 80 -5.82 -5.45 -10.13
C PHE A 80 -6.54 -5.27 -8.80
N GLU A 81 -5.81 -4.89 -7.76
CA GLU A 81 -6.41 -4.57 -6.46
C GLU A 81 -5.63 -3.47 -5.77
N ILE A 82 -6.34 -2.66 -4.99
CA ILE A 82 -5.72 -1.65 -4.13
C ILE A 82 -5.83 -2.12 -2.68
N VAL A 83 -4.72 -2.02 -1.95
CA VAL A 83 -4.71 -2.28 -0.51
C VAL A 83 -4.41 -0.95 0.16
N GLY A 84 -5.43 -0.32 0.74
CA GLY A 84 -5.27 0.93 1.45
C GLY A 84 -4.79 0.68 2.87
N VAL A 85 -3.64 1.24 3.22
CA VAL A 85 -3.07 1.12 4.56
C VAL A 85 -3.32 2.43 5.28
N SER A 86 -4.25 2.43 6.23
CA SER A 86 -4.62 3.64 6.97
C SER A 86 -3.67 3.88 8.13
N LEU A 87 -3.20 5.12 8.26
CA LEU A 87 -2.39 5.55 9.39
C LEU A 87 -3.25 6.20 10.48
N ASP A 88 -4.54 5.93 10.47
CA ASP A 88 -5.43 6.45 11.51
C ASP A 88 -5.15 5.78 12.85
N GLN A 89 -5.50 6.47 13.93
CA GLN A 89 -5.39 5.93 15.28
C GLN A 89 -6.75 5.55 15.84
N LYS A 90 -7.83 6.00 15.19
CA LYS A 90 -9.20 5.74 15.66
C LYS A 90 -9.99 5.05 14.57
N ARG A 91 -10.61 3.93 14.95
CA ARG A 91 -11.40 3.15 14.02
C ARG A 91 -12.53 3.97 13.39
N ASP A 92 -13.19 4.79 14.19
CA ASP A 92 -14.33 5.57 13.70
C ASP A 92 -13.92 6.57 12.62
N ALA A 93 -12.78 7.23 12.80
CA ALA A 93 -12.26 8.16 11.78
C ALA A 93 -11.93 7.44 10.50
N TRP A 94 -11.32 6.27 10.61
CA TRP A 94 -10.99 5.42 9.48
C TRP A 94 -12.25 5.00 8.73
N LEU A 95 -13.21 4.41 9.46
CA LEU A 95 -14.47 3.96 8.87
C LEU A 95 -15.23 5.09 8.19
N ASN A 96 -15.33 6.24 8.87
CA ASN A 96 -16.04 7.37 8.30
C ASN A 96 -15.43 7.85 7.00
N ALA A 97 -14.10 7.91 6.93
CA ALA A 97 -13.42 8.34 5.72
C ALA A 97 -13.63 7.34 4.58
N VAL A 98 -13.57 6.04 4.89
CA VAL A 98 -13.80 5.01 3.89
C VAL A 98 -15.20 5.12 3.30
N GLU A 99 -16.19 5.32 4.15
CA GLU A 99 -17.57 5.43 3.68
C GLU A 99 -17.84 6.74 2.94
N LYS A 100 -17.34 7.83 3.48
CA LYS A 100 -17.57 9.15 2.87
C LYS A 100 -16.94 9.25 1.48
N ASN A 101 -15.76 8.67 1.31
CA ASN A 101 -15.05 8.74 0.04
C ASN A 101 -15.32 7.56 -0.89
N LYS A 102 -16.20 6.65 -0.48
CA LYS A 102 -16.61 5.51 -1.30
C LYS A 102 -15.42 4.64 -1.72
N MET A 103 -14.57 4.36 -0.76
CA MET A 103 -13.36 3.57 -1.00
C MET A 103 -13.74 2.09 -0.96
N LYS A 104 -13.92 1.50 -2.12
CA LYS A 104 -14.47 0.13 -2.25
C LYS A 104 -13.41 -0.97 -2.23
N TRP A 105 -12.14 -0.61 -2.15
CA TRP A 105 -11.06 -1.58 -2.19
C TRP A 105 -10.72 -2.06 -0.77
N ILE A 106 -9.74 -2.96 -0.68
CA ILE A 106 -9.29 -3.52 0.59
C ILE A 106 -8.73 -2.42 1.49
N GLN A 107 -9.15 -2.41 2.75
CA GLN A 107 -8.69 -1.43 3.74
C GLN A 107 -8.12 -2.17 4.94
N VAL A 108 -6.92 -1.82 5.34
CA VAL A 108 -6.27 -2.42 6.50
C VAL A 108 -5.65 -1.35 7.39
N SER A 109 -5.61 -1.61 8.69
CA SER A 109 -4.96 -0.74 9.66
C SER A 109 -4.88 -1.45 11.01
N ASP A 110 -3.81 -1.21 11.74
CA ASP A 110 -3.73 -1.67 13.13
C ASP A 110 -3.91 -0.50 14.10
N LEU A 111 -4.27 0.67 13.59
CA LEU A 111 -4.53 1.88 14.36
C LEU A 111 -3.30 2.38 15.13
N LYS A 112 -2.12 2.06 14.62
CA LYS A 112 -0.85 2.47 15.25
C LYS A 112 -0.19 3.65 14.56
N SER A 113 -0.89 4.26 13.60
CA SER A 113 -0.39 5.42 12.87
C SER A 113 0.98 5.12 12.26
N TRP A 114 1.97 5.99 12.48
CA TRP A 114 3.30 5.81 11.90
C TRP A 114 4.07 4.62 12.46
N ALA A 115 3.58 4.00 13.54
CA ALA A 115 4.22 2.83 14.13
C ALA A 115 3.81 1.51 13.49
N THR A 116 2.90 1.55 12.52
CA THR A 116 2.47 0.33 11.84
C THR A 116 3.62 -0.26 11.02
N ALA A 117 3.70 -1.59 10.98
CA ALA A 117 4.82 -2.27 10.33
C ALA A 117 5.02 -1.89 8.87
N PRO A 118 3.98 -1.80 8.03
CA PRO A 118 4.20 -1.46 6.62
C PRO A 118 4.88 -0.11 6.40
N VAL A 119 4.68 0.86 7.30
CA VAL A 119 5.35 2.16 7.19
C VAL A 119 6.85 1.98 7.27
N LYS A 120 7.31 1.18 8.23
CA LYS A 120 8.74 0.92 8.38
C LYS A 120 9.27 0.06 7.24
N LEU A 121 8.53 -0.98 6.89
CA LEU A 121 8.97 -1.91 5.84
C LEU A 121 9.08 -1.22 4.48
N CYS A 122 8.19 -0.27 4.20
CA CYS A 122 8.18 0.44 2.93
C CYS A 122 8.88 1.79 2.99
N ASN A 123 9.46 2.12 4.15
CA ASN A 123 10.19 3.37 4.35
C ASN A 123 9.34 4.60 4.01
N VAL A 124 8.10 4.60 4.49
CA VAL A 124 7.15 5.69 4.23
C VAL A 124 7.42 6.84 5.17
N SER A 125 7.68 8.02 4.64
CA SER A 125 7.96 9.20 5.47
C SER A 125 6.89 10.28 5.36
N ALA A 126 5.96 10.13 4.42
CA ALA A 126 4.87 11.09 4.23
C ALA A 126 3.72 10.38 3.53
N VAL A 127 2.52 10.89 3.68
CA VAL A 127 1.34 10.38 2.97
C VAL A 127 0.71 11.53 2.19
N PRO A 128 0.06 11.25 1.07
CA PRO A 128 -0.17 9.93 0.46
C PRO A 128 1.11 9.35 -0.14
N TYR A 129 1.21 8.04 -0.14
CA TYR A 129 2.37 7.35 -0.70
C TYR A 129 1.89 6.04 -1.31
N THR A 130 2.39 5.69 -2.49
CA THR A 130 1.96 4.48 -3.18
C THR A 130 3.15 3.58 -3.49
N VAL A 131 2.89 2.27 -3.44
CA VAL A 131 3.87 1.25 -3.87
C VAL A 131 3.14 0.36 -4.85
N LEU A 132 3.62 0.30 -6.08
CA LEU A 132 3.02 -0.52 -7.12
C LEU A 132 3.79 -1.83 -7.23
N VAL A 133 3.07 -2.96 -7.14
CA VAL A 133 3.66 -4.30 -7.09
C VAL A 133 3.17 -5.13 -8.28
N ASP A 134 4.09 -5.78 -8.97
CA ASP A 134 3.76 -6.59 -10.15
C ASP A 134 3.37 -8.02 -9.76
N PRO A 135 2.96 -8.86 -10.74
CA PRO A 135 2.54 -10.24 -10.43
C PRO A 135 3.61 -11.09 -9.75
N ASP A 136 4.88 -10.76 -9.91
CA ASP A 136 5.97 -11.50 -9.27
C ASP A 136 6.26 -11.00 -7.87
N GLY A 137 5.52 -10.00 -7.41
CA GLY A 137 5.74 -9.43 -6.08
C GLY A 137 6.82 -8.36 -6.05
N LYS A 138 7.29 -7.92 -7.20
CA LYS A 138 8.35 -6.91 -7.25
C LYS A 138 7.77 -5.51 -7.34
N VAL A 139 8.46 -4.57 -6.72
CA VAL A 139 8.08 -3.16 -6.77
C VAL A 139 8.44 -2.62 -8.14
N ILE A 140 7.46 -2.02 -8.82
CA ILE A 140 7.70 -1.46 -10.16
C ILE A 140 7.58 0.06 -10.21
N ALA A 141 7.00 0.67 -9.19
CA ALA A 141 6.93 2.13 -9.11
C ALA A 141 6.65 2.56 -7.68
N LEU A 142 7.09 3.76 -7.33
CA LEU A 142 6.91 4.34 -6.00
C LEU A 142 6.36 5.75 -6.13
N ASP A 143 5.49 6.12 -5.19
CA ASP A 143 5.01 7.49 -4.99
C ASP A 143 4.36 8.13 -6.22
N LEU A 144 3.61 7.35 -6.96
CA LEU A 144 2.84 7.86 -8.10
C LEU A 144 1.49 8.39 -7.65
N ARG A 145 1.01 9.46 -8.28
CA ARG A 145 -0.27 10.09 -7.96
C ARG A 145 -0.96 10.57 -9.22
N GLY A 146 -2.28 10.78 -9.12
CA GLY A 146 -3.06 11.41 -10.16
C GLY A 146 -2.94 10.70 -11.48
N GLU A 147 -2.75 11.49 -12.54
CA GLU A 147 -2.70 10.94 -13.89
C GLU A 147 -1.52 10.00 -14.10
N GLU A 148 -0.41 10.25 -13.43
CA GLU A 148 0.76 9.38 -13.56
C GLU A 148 0.48 7.99 -13.02
N LEU A 149 -0.22 7.91 -11.90
CA LEU A 149 -0.61 6.63 -11.33
C LEU A 149 -1.56 5.89 -12.26
N ILE A 150 -2.59 6.58 -12.75
CA ILE A 150 -3.58 5.98 -13.63
C ILE A 150 -2.91 5.46 -14.90
N LYS A 151 -2.04 6.27 -15.48
CA LYS A 151 -1.34 5.90 -16.71
C LYS A 151 -0.47 4.68 -16.49
N LYS A 152 0.27 4.64 -15.40
CA LYS A 152 1.16 3.51 -15.10
C LYS A 152 0.38 2.23 -14.89
N ILE A 153 -0.73 2.29 -14.17
CA ILE A 153 -1.57 1.12 -13.94
C ILE A 153 -2.11 0.58 -15.26
N LYS A 154 -2.63 1.46 -16.10
CA LYS A 154 -3.16 1.03 -17.39
C LYS A 154 -2.08 0.42 -18.28
N GLU A 155 -0.89 0.97 -18.22
CA GLU A 155 0.27 0.44 -18.95
C GLU A 155 0.61 -0.97 -18.47
N VAL A 156 0.68 -1.18 -17.17
CA VAL A 156 1.02 -2.47 -16.58
C VAL A 156 -0.06 -3.51 -16.89
N LEU A 157 -1.33 -3.11 -16.85
CA LEU A 157 -2.43 -4.05 -17.09
C LEU A 157 -2.56 -4.47 -18.55
N LYS A 158 -1.94 -3.76 -19.47
CA LYS A 158 -1.94 -4.17 -20.88
C LYS A 158 -0.98 -5.31 -21.17
N LYS A 159 -0.06 -5.54 -20.26
CA LYS A 159 0.92 -6.63 -20.43
C LYS A 159 0.32 -7.98 -19.93
#